data_549664a4b446daad4d1c9bf10e36bd55
#
_entry.id   549664a4b446daad4d1c9bf10e36bd55
#
_cell.length_a   1.000
_cell.length_b   1.000
_cell.length_c   1.000
_cell.angle_alpha   90.00
_cell.angle_beta   90.00
_cell.angle_gamma   90.00
#
_symmetry.space_group_name_H-M   'P 1'
#
loop_
_entity.id
_entity.type
_entity.pdbx_description
1 polymer ?
#
loop_
_entity_poly.entity_id
_entity_poly.type
_entity_poly.pdbx_seq_one_letter_code
_entity_poly.pdbx_strand_id
1 'polypeptide(L)'
;MESSCNKLFRTELLEKNGIRFNASAVVFEDFQFVLDYLSACAPGISLVKRAFYHYRVREEENGAAKRSRFNLVQDIDMLAAKFLAWTDTLALPQEDVPVVKGYILQKINVIFHALQQQPYAARKAVFRDFLSSGLAARGADLRLCGPYFHLVCRLLAARRYRMAHLLLKTRHL
;
A
#
# COMPACT_ATOMS: atom_id res chain seq x y z
N MET A 1 -3.46 -10.05 -6.74
CA MET A 1 -4.53 -10.01 -5.72
C MET A 1 -5.13 -8.61 -5.55
N GLU A 2 -4.41 -7.55 -5.88
CA GLU A 2 -4.74 -6.15 -5.56
C GLU A 2 -5.95 -5.58 -6.31
N SER A 3 -6.13 -5.92 -7.58
CA SER A 3 -7.22 -5.36 -8.40
C SER A 3 -8.56 -6.07 -8.18
N SER A 4 -9.65 -5.31 -8.18
CA SER A 4 -11.02 -5.82 -8.17
C SER A 4 -11.46 -6.35 -9.54
N CYS A 5 -10.82 -5.89 -10.62
CA CYS A 5 -11.27 -6.06 -11.99
C CYS A 5 -11.32 -7.52 -12.50
N ASN A 6 -10.48 -8.41 -11.98
CA ASN A 6 -10.38 -9.81 -12.43
C ASN A 6 -11.03 -10.79 -11.43
N LYS A 7 -12.05 -10.35 -10.70
CA LYS A 7 -12.70 -11.11 -9.63
C LYS A 7 -14.22 -11.05 -9.75
N LEU A 8 -14.84 -12.11 -9.29
CA LEU A 8 -16.30 -12.17 -9.07
C LEU A 8 -16.53 -12.15 -7.57
N PHE A 9 -17.49 -11.32 -7.15
CA PHE A 9 -17.86 -11.12 -5.76
C PHE A 9 -19.32 -11.54 -5.58
N ARG A 10 -19.62 -12.22 -4.49
CA ARG A 10 -21.01 -12.52 -4.12
C ARG A 10 -21.68 -11.26 -3.63
N THR A 11 -22.71 -10.81 -4.33
CA THR A 11 -23.46 -9.59 -3.98
C THR A 11 -24.03 -9.65 -2.57
N GLU A 12 -24.55 -10.81 -2.17
CA GLU A 12 -25.10 -11.03 -0.82
C GLU A 12 -24.07 -10.73 0.30
N LEU A 13 -22.81 -11.10 0.10
CA LEU A 13 -21.76 -10.81 1.07
C LEU A 13 -21.42 -9.32 1.11
N LEU A 14 -21.42 -8.65 -0.05
CA LEU A 14 -21.20 -7.21 -0.14
C LEU A 14 -22.28 -6.44 0.60
N GLU A 15 -23.55 -6.79 0.34
CA GLU A 15 -24.72 -6.14 0.95
C GLU A 15 -24.79 -6.40 2.46
N LYS A 16 -24.67 -7.66 2.86
CA LYS A 16 -24.75 -8.06 4.27
C LYS A 16 -23.69 -7.38 5.14
N ASN A 17 -22.49 -7.16 4.60
CA ASN A 17 -21.37 -6.58 5.34
C ASN A 17 -21.14 -5.10 5.01
N GLY A 18 -21.99 -4.48 4.19
CA GLY A 18 -21.86 -3.08 3.81
C GLY A 18 -20.57 -2.75 3.08
N ILE A 19 -19.98 -3.71 2.35
CA ILE A 19 -18.69 -3.54 1.68
C ILE A 19 -18.87 -2.64 0.47
N ARG A 20 -18.14 -1.53 0.45
CA ARG A 20 -18.15 -0.53 -0.63
C ARG A 20 -16.75 -0.02 -0.89
N PHE A 21 -16.52 0.52 -2.08
CA PHE A 21 -15.28 1.23 -2.37
C PHE A 21 -15.15 2.46 -1.47
N ASN A 22 -13.94 2.67 -0.94
CA ASN A 22 -13.64 3.87 -0.17
C ASN A 22 -13.53 5.08 -1.11
N ALA A 23 -14.58 5.90 -1.18
CA ALA A 23 -14.64 7.07 -2.05
C ALA A 23 -13.61 8.16 -1.71
N SER A 24 -13.05 8.15 -0.51
CA SER A 24 -12.00 9.09 -0.07
C SER A 24 -10.58 8.62 -0.37
N ALA A 25 -10.40 7.33 -0.68
CA ALA A 25 -9.09 6.81 -1.07
C ALA A 25 -8.70 7.29 -2.47
N VAL A 26 -7.46 7.73 -2.61
CA VAL A 26 -6.89 8.18 -3.90
C VAL A 26 -6.14 7.06 -4.59
N VAL A 27 -5.58 6.14 -3.82
CA VAL A 27 -4.85 4.96 -4.31
C VAL A 27 -5.23 3.72 -3.52
N PHE A 28 -5.10 2.56 -4.15
CA PHE A 28 -5.35 1.25 -3.55
C PHE A 28 -6.79 1.04 -3.05
N GLU A 29 -7.77 1.81 -3.53
CA GLU A 29 -9.19 1.62 -3.23
C GLU A 29 -9.66 0.21 -3.60
N ASP A 30 -9.18 -0.29 -4.74
CA ASP A 30 -9.42 -1.67 -5.20
C ASP A 30 -8.91 -2.71 -4.19
N PHE A 31 -7.70 -2.52 -3.70
CA PHE A 31 -7.09 -3.46 -2.77
C PHE A 31 -7.77 -3.40 -1.40
N GLN A 32 -8.13 -2.20 -0.93
CA GLN A 32 -8.91 -2.06 0.30
C GLN A 32 -10.26 -2.79 0.21
N PHE A 33 -10.97 -2.61 -0.91
CA PHE A 33 -12.23 -3.30 -1.18
C PHE A 33 -12.07 -4.83 -1.18
N VAL A 34 -11.03 -5.34 -1.85
CA VAL A 34 -10.73 -6.77 -1.87
C VAL A 34 -10.45 -7.31 -0.47
N LEU A 35 -9.70 -6.58 0.36
CA LEU A 35 -9.41 -6.98 1.74
C LEU A 35 -10.68 -7.01 2.61
N ASP A 36 -11.55 -6.00 2.48
CA ASP A 36 -12.83 -5.98 3.20
C ASP A 36 -13.69 -7.19 2.82
N TYR A 37 -13.72 -7.54 1.52
CA TYR A 37 -14.42 -8.73 1.07
C TYR A 37 -13.80 -10.03 1.60
N LEU A 38 -12.47 -10.17 1.55
CA LEU A 38 -11.77 -11.35 2.04
C LEU A 38 -11.96 -11.54 3.55
N SER A 39 -12.01 -10.45 4.31
CA SER A 39 -12.27 -10.49 5.75
C SER A 39 -13.69 -10.97 6.09
N ALA A 40 -14.65 -10.73 5.19
CA ALA A 40 -16.04 -11.17 5.33
C ALA A 40 -16.30 -12.57 4.73
N CYS A 41 -15.40 -13.05 3.89
CA CYS A 41 -15.56 -14.32 3.15
C CYS A 41 -14.95 -15.48 3.94
N ALA A 42 -15.75 -16.19 4.70
CA ALA A 42 -15.35 -17.48 5.29
C ALA A 42 -15.94 -18.65 4.47
N PRO A 43 -15.24 -19.74 4.32
CA PRO A 43 -13.95 -19.98 3.70
C PRO A 43 -14.09 -20.33 2.21
N GLY A 44 -13.22 -19.81 1.40
CA GLY A 44 -12.98 -20.37 0.08
C GLY A 44 -12.94 -19.36 -1.06
N ILE A 45 -11.73 -19.16 -1.57
CA ILE A 45 -11.47 -18.48 -2.84
C ILE A 45 -11.30 -19.56 -3.90
N SER A 46 -12.10 -19.51 -4.97
CA SER A 46 -11.90 -20.36 -6.14
C SER A 46 -11.00 -19.64 -7.15
N LEU A 47 -9.94 -20.30 -7.54
CA LEU A 47 -9.02 -19.79 -8.58
C LEU A 47 -9.35 -20.42 -9.93
N VAL A 48 -9.71 -19.59 -10.91
CA VAL A 48 -9.95 -20.04 -12.29
C VAL A 48 -8.69 -19.78 -13.11
N LYS A 49 -8.06 -20.88 -13.58
CA LYS A 49 -6.80 -20.84 -14.39
C LYS A 49 -7.08 -20.49 -15.87
N ARG A 50 -7.94 -19.49 -16.11
CA ARG A 50 -8.26 -19.02 -17.46
C ARG A 50 -8.40 -17.51 -17.45
N ALA A 51 -7.86 -16.83 -18.46
CA ALA A 51 -7.99 -15.40 -18.62
C ALA A 51 -9.38 -15.03 -19.14
N PHE A 52 -10.17 -14.32 -18.34
CA PHE A 52 -11.49 -13.80 -18.72
C PHE A 52 -11.53 -12.27 -18.76
N TYR A 53 -10.52 -11.60 -18.23
CA TYR A 53 -10.47 -10.16 -18.14
C TYR A 53 -9.39 -9.59 -19.07
N HIS A 54 -9.79 -8.66 -19.94
CA HIS A 54 -8.91 -7.96 -20.85
C HIS A 54 -8.59 -6.57 -20.30
N TYR A 55 -7.37 -6.39 -19.81
CA TYR A 55 -6.91 -5.09 -19.34
C TYR A 55 -6.43 -4.24 -20.52
N ARG A 56 -7.17 -3.16 -20.83
CA ARG A 56 -6.78 -2.21 -21.87
C ARG A 56 -5.84 -1.16 -21.28
N VAL A 57 -4.60 -1.16 -21.71
CA VAL A 57 -3.65 -0.09 -21.42
C VAL A 57 -3.92 1.04 -22.44
N ARG A 58 -4.22 2.24 -21.95
CA ARG A 58 -4.34 3.44 -22.79
C ARG A 58 -3.03 4.19 -22.72
N GLU A 59 -2.55 4.67 -23.89
CA GLU A 59 -1.34 5.50 -23.98
C GLU A 59 -1.54 6.89 -23.36
N GLU A 60 -2.78 7.40 -23.38
CA GLU A 60 -3.13 8.64 -22.70
C GLU A 60 -3.29 8.40 -21.20
N GLU A 61 -2.35 8.93 -20.45
CA GLU A 61 -2.28 8.80 -18.99
C GLU A 61 -3.33 9.66 -18.25
N ASN A 62 -4.60 9.43 -18.45
CA ASN A 62 -5.69 10.09 -17.71
C ASN A 62 -6.23 9.25 -16.55
N GLY A 63 -5.44 8.30 -16.06
CA GLY A 63 -5.83 7.45 -14.93
C GLY A 63 -5.88 8.18 -13.59
N ALA A 64 -6.59 7.60 -12.64
CA ALA A 64 -6.72 8.07 -11.25
C ALA A 64 -5.34 8.29 -10.57
N ALA A 65 -4.29 7.63 -11.04
CA ALA A 65 -2.92 7.77 -10.56
C ALA A 65 -2.34 9.20 -10.65
N LYS A 66 -2.93 10.08 -11.50
CA LYS A 66 -2.56 11.51 -11.56
C LYS A 66 -3.31 12.38 -10.55
N ARG A 67 -4.38 11.86 -9.94
CA ARG A 67 -5.18 12.64 -8.99
C ARG A 67 -4.50 12.68 -7.63
N SER A 68 -4.11 13.87 -7.25
CA SER A 68 -3.68 14.31 -5.91
C SER A 68 -2.87 13.30 -5.07
N ARG A 69 -1.58 13.53 -5.00
CA ARG A 69 -0.61 12.78 -4.18
C ARG A 69 -0.72 13.11 -2.67
N PHE A 70 -1.74 13.88 -2.26
CA PHE A 70 -1.80 14.43 -0.91
C PHE A 70 -2.20 13.42 0.17
N ASN A 71 -2.98 12.38 -0.18
CA ASN A 71 -3.45 11.38 0.80
C ASN A 71 -2.68 10.05 0.74
N LEU A 72 -1.60 9.98 -0.05
CA LEU A 72 -0.88 8.73 -0.30
C LEU A 72 -0.40 8.03 0.99
N VAL A 73 0.08 8.80 1.97
CA VAL A 73 0.53 8.25 3.26
C VAL A 73 -0.64 7.64 4.03
N GLN A 74 -1.77 8.35 4.07
CA GLN A 74 -2.97 7.90 4.77
C GLN A 74 -3.59 6.66 4.12
N ASP A 75 -3.66 6.65 2.78
CA ASP A 75 -4.20 5.51 2.03
C ASP A 75 -3.35 4.25 2.24
N ILE A 76 -2.02 4.39 2.24
CA ILE A 76 -1.11 3.25 2.47
C ILE A 76 -1.14 2.83 3.94
N ASP A 77 -1.27 3.75 4.89
CA ASP A 77 -1.39 3.41 6.32
C ASP A 77 -2.68 2.62 6.58
N MET A 78 -3.80 3.07 6.03
CA MET A 78 -5.09 2.37 6.11
C MET A 78 -5.01 1.00 5.46
N LEU A 79 -4.43 0.90 4.25
CA LEU A 79 -4.22 -0.35 3.56
C LEU A 79 -3.38 -1.32 4.39
N ALA A 80 -2.27 -0.84 4.96
CA ALA A 80 -1.38 -1.64 5.79
C ALA A 80 -2.09 -2.16 7.05
N ALA A 81 -2.89 -1.30 7.70
CA ALA A 81 -3.68 -1.69 8.86
C ALA A 81 -4.69 -2.80 8.52
N LYS A 82 -5.46 -2.64 7.45
CA LYS A 82 -6.43 -3.64 6.99
C LYS A 82 -5.75 -4.95 6.59
N PHE A 83 -4.64 -4.86 5.85
CA PHE A 83 -3.92 -6.06 5.39
C PHE A 83 -3.35 -6.86 6.57
N LEU A 84 -2.71 -6.20 7.52
CA LEU A 84 -2.15 -6.87 8.70
C LEU A 84 -3.25 -7.48 9.57
N ALA A 85 -4.35 -6.76 9.81
CA ALA A 85 -5.50 -7.29 10.53
C ALA A 85 -6.09 -8.53 9.84
N TRP A 86 -6.21 -8.52 8.52
CA TRP A 86 -6.65 -9.69 7.76
C TRP A 86 -5.66 -10.84 7.87
N THR A 87 -4.35 -10.59 7.75
CA THR A 87 -3.33 -11.66 7.85
C THR A 87 -3.28 -12.28 9.24
N ASP A 88 -3.58 -11.53 10.29
CA ASP A 88 -3.65 -12.04 11.66
C ASP A 88 -4.84 -13.02 11.84
N THR A 89 -5.86 -12.97 10.97
CA THR A 89 -6.96 -13.96 10.96
C THR A 89 -6.59 -15.27 10.25
N LEU A 90 -5.48 -15.28 9.50
CA LEU A 90 -5.00 -16.46 8.79
C LEU A 90 -4.08 -17.25 9.69
N ALA A 91 -4.27 -18.56 9.79
CA ALA A 91 -3.35 -19.46 10.48
C ALA A 91 -2.10 -19.71 9.61
N LEU A 92 -1.31 -18.64 9.40
CA LEU A 92 -0.10 -18.74 8.59
C LEU A 92 1.02 -19.48 9.32
N PRO A 93 1.79 -20.32 8.60
CA PRO A 93 3.07 -20.83 9.10
C PRO A 93 3.99 -19.68 9.53
N GLN A 94 4.75 -19.85 10.60
CA GLN A 94 5.63 -18.80 11.13
C GLN A 94 6.67 -18.32 10.12
N GLU A 95 7.10 -19.20 9.21
CA GLU A 95 8.02 -18.91 8.11
C GLU A 95 7.43 -17.97 7.05
N ASP A 96 6.10 -18.00 6.86
CA ASP A 96 5.41 -17.17 5.86
C ASP A 96 5.08 -15.76 6.37
N VAL A 97 4.98 -15.58 7.69
CA VAL A 97 4.61 -14.30 8.30
C VAL A 97 5.52 -13.14 7.85
N PRO A 98 6.86 -13.28 7.83
CA PRO A 98 7.74 -12.21 7.35
C PRO A 98 7.53 -11.87 5.88
N VAL A 99 7.28 -12.88 5.03
CA VAL A 99 7.04 -12.69 3.59
C VAL A 99 5.76 -11.90 3.37
N VAL A 100 4.68 -12.26 4.05
CA VAL A 100 3.38 -11.60 3.95
C VAL A 100 3.46 -10.16 4.47
N LYS A 101 4.07 -9.95 5.63
CA LYS A 101 4.30 -8.59 6.17
C LYS A 101 5.20 -7.76 5.26
N GLY A 102 6.24 -8.36 4.68
CA GLY A 102 7.14 -7.71 3.72
C GLY A 102 6.40 -7.22 2.48
N TYR A 103 5.41 -7.97 2.00
CA TYR A 103 4.61 -7.59 0.84
C TYR A 103 3.89 -6.26 1.03
N ILE A 104 3.22 -6.05 2.16
CA ILE A 104 2.51 -4.80 2.40
C ILE A 104 3.47 -3.64 2.69
N LEU A 105 4.58 -3.91 3.37
CA LEU A 105 5.59 -2.90 3.66
C LEU A 105 6.27 -2.37 2.39
N GLN A 106 6.37 -3.18 1.34
CA GLN A 106 6.86 -2.71 0.03
C GLN A 106 5.99 -1.59 -0.57
N LYS A 107 4.70 -1.47 -0.17
CA LYS A 107 3.85 -0.36 -0.61
C LYS A 107 4.33 1.00 -0.11
N ILE A 108 5.08 1.03 0.99
CA ILE A 108 5.76 2.25 1.47
C ILE A 108 6.73 2.80 0.42
N ASN A 109 7.32 1.92 -0.40
CA ASN A 109 8.20 2.32 -1.48
C ASN A 109 7.50 3.21 -2.50
N VAL A 110 6.18 3.03 -2.69
CA VAL A 110 5.38 3.87 -3.59
C VAL A 110 5.39 5.32 -3.11
N ILE A 111 5.34 5.56 -1.79
CA ILE A 111 5.46 6.91 -1.22
C ILE A 111 6.79 7.53 -1.62
N PHE A 112 7.88 6.81 -1.41
CA PHE A 112 9.23 7.32 -1.68
C PHE A 112 9.48 7.52 -3.18
N HIS A 113 9.01 6.62 -4.03
CA HIS A 113 9.07 6.79 -5.49
C HIS A 113 8.27 8.01 -5.96
N ALA A 114 7.06 8.21 -5.42
CA ALA A 114 6.25 9.38 -5.76
C ALA A 114 6.91 10.71 -5.37
N LEU A 115 7.81 10.67 -4.38
CA LEU A 115 8.54 11.84 -3.89
C LEU A 115 9.82 12.14 -4.67
N GLN A 116 10.33 11.24 -5.49
CA GLN A 116 11.65 11.39 -6.12
C GLN A 116 11.78 12.67 -6.95
N GLN A 117 10.72 13.09 -7.64
CA GLN A 117 10.68 14.29 -8.48
C GLN A 117 10.17 15.54 -7.75
N GLN A 118 9.85 15.45 -6.45
CA GLN A 118 9.27 16.56 -5.72
C GLN A 118 10.36 17.47 -5.10
N PRO A 119 10.10 18.78 -4.99
CA PRO A 119 10.97 19.70 -4.28
C PRO A 119 11.04 19.38 -2.79
N TYR A 120 12.11 19.83 -2.14
CA TYR A 120 12.35 19.53 -0.71
C TYR A 120 11.19 19.91 0.21
N ALA A 121 10.56 21.07 -0.02
CA ALA A 121 9.43 21.53 0.80
C ALA A 121 8.25 20.54 0.78
N ALA A 122 7.86 20.06 -0.41
CA ALA A 122 6.81 19.06 -0.58
C ALA A 122 7.20 17.72 0.06
N ARG A 123 8.43 17.27 -0.14
CA ARG A 123 8.93 16.04 0.51
C ARG A 123 8.89 16.13 2.03
N LYS A 124 9.28 17.28 2.59
CA LYS A 124 9.29 17.48 4.05
C LYS A 124 7.91 17.37 4.66
N ALA A 125 6.87 17.85 3.98
CA ALA A 125 5.48 17.70 4.42
C ALA A 125 5.12 16.21 4.50
N VAL A 126 5.31 15.46 3.41
CA VAL A 126 5.02 14.02 3.36
C VAL A 126 5.85 13.22 4.37
N PHE A 127 7.11 13.63 4.63
CA PHE A 127 7.92 12.98 5.66
C PHE A 127 7.34 13.16 7.08
N ARG A 128 6.75 14.32 7.36
CA ARG A 128 6.06 14.55 8.64
C ARG A 128 4.81 13.68 8.76
N ASP A 129 4.01 13.63 7.69
CA ASP A 129 2.81 12.80 7.64
C ASP A 129 3.17 11.33 7.81
N PHE A 130 4.24 10.86 7.16
CA PHE A 130 4.75 9.51 7.33
C PHE A 130 5.15 9.21 8.78
N LEU A 131 5.86 10.14 9.45
CA LEU A 131 6.29 9.96 10.85
C LEU A 131 5.13 10.00 11.84
N SER A 132 4.05 10.71 11.52
CA SER A 132 2.84 10.76 12.35
C SER A 132 1.88 9.61 12.09
N SER A 133 2.08 8.86 11.02
CA SER A 133 1.24 7.71 10.65
C SER A 133 1.66 6.43 11.38
N GLY A 134 0.76 5.44 11.38
CA GLY A 134 1.06 4.09 11.86
C GLY A 134 2.16 3.38 11.06
N LEU A 135 2.43 3.84 9.83
CA LEU A 135 3.50 3.30 8.98
C LEU A 135 4.88 3.43 9.62
N ALA A 136 5.16 4.56 10.30
CA ALA A 136 6.44 4.78 10.98
C ALA A 136 6.63 3.79 12.14
N ALA A 137 5.56 3.50 12.89
CA ALA A 137 5.59 2.51 13.97
C ALA A 137 5.78 1.08 13.42
N ARG A 138 5.10 0.75 12.30
CA ARG A 138 5.29 -0.52 11.59
C ARG A 138 6.67 -0.64 10.95
N GLY A 139 7.32 0.48 10.72
CA GLY A 139 8.65 0.59 10.13
C GLY A 139 9.78 0.00 10.98
N ALA A 140 9.56 -0.34 12.24
CA ALA A 140 10.52 -1.11 13.03
C ALA A 140 10.82 -2.48 12.39
N ASP A 141 9.86 -3.04 11.65
CA ASP A 141 10.00 -4.28 10.87
C ASP A 141 10.50 -4.04 9.43
N LEU A 142 10.86 -2.80 9.07
CA LEU A 142 11.27 -2.41 7.70
C LEU A 142 12.61 -3.00 7.24
N ARG A 143 13.26 -3.83 8.03
CA ARG A 143 14.34 -4.69 7.53
C ARG A 143 13.92 -5.49 6.29
N LEU A 144 12.60 -5.73 6.16
CA LEU A 144 11.99 -6.45 5.04
C LEU A 144 11.86 -5.60 3.76
N CYS A 145 11.98 -4.27 3.85
CA CYS A 145 11.89 -3.35 2.68
C CYS A 145 13.21 -3.13 1.95
N GLY A 146 14.28 -3.82 2.38
CA GLY A 146 15.63 -3.65 1.87
C GLY A 146 16.44 -2.53 2.56
N PRO A 147 17.78 -2.61 2.49
CA PRO A 147 18.69 -1.77 3.30
C PRO A 147 18.54 -0.28 3.00
N TYR A 148 18.27 0.07 1.74
CA TYR A 148 18.11 1.45 1.31
C TYR A 148 16.92 2.15 2.00
N PHE A 149 15.73 1.55 1.93
CA PHE A 149 14.54 2.14 2.54
C PHE A 149 14.59 2.10 4.06
N HIS A 150 15.22 1.07 4.62
CA HIS A 150 15.51 1.04 6.05
C HIS A 150 16.35 2.24 6.48
N LEU A 151 17.40 2.58 5.71
CA LEU A 151 18.23 3.77 5.98
C LEU A 151 17.41 5.07 5.86
N VAL A 152 16.58 5.22 4.81
CA VAL A 152 15.69 6.38 4.67
C VAL A 152 14.80 6.52 5.91
N CYS A 153 14.13 5.45 6.34
CA CYS A 153 13.25 5.48 7.50
C CYS A 153 14.00 5.83 8.80
N ARG A 154 15.22 5.32 8.99
CA ARG A 154 16.07 5.69 10.14
C ARG A 154 16.44 7.19 10.13
N LEU A 155 16.79 7.74 8.96
CA LEU A 155 17.05 9.17 8.82
C LEU A 155 15.82 10.01 9.12
N LEU A 156 14.64 9.57 8.68
CA LEU A 156 13.37 10.24 8.98
C LEU A 156 13.06 10.18 10.47
N ALA A 157 13.18 9.03 11.11
CA ALA A 157 12.99 8.85 12.56
C ALA A 157 13.94 9.76 13.38
N ALA A 158 15.20 9.90 12.91
CA ALA A 158 16.18 10.83 13.48
C ALA A 158 15.95 12.30 13.08
N ARG A 159 14.83 12.63 12.41
CA ARG A 159 14.49 13.97 11.89
C ARG A 159 15.54 14.57 10.94
N ARG A 160 16.38 13.73 10.32
CA ARG A 160 17.42 14.11 9.36
C ARG A 160 16.86 14.29 7.95
N TYR A 161 15.82 15.12 7.78
CA TYR A 161 15.06 15.28 6.53
C TYR A 161 15.90 15.65 5.31
N ARG A 162 16.94 16.50 5.48
CA ARG A 162 17.84 16.87 4.38
C ARG A 162 18.65 15.66 3.88
N MET A 163 19.13 14.82 4.79
CA MET A 163 19.89 13.62 4.41
C MET A 163 18.99 12.59 3.72
N ALA A 164 17.78 12.37 4.25
CA ALA A 164 16.79 11.52 3.60
C ALA A 164 16.42 12.03 2.20
N HIS A 165 16.28 13.35 2.03
CA HIS A 165 16.05 13.99 0.72
C HIS A 165 17.19 13.74 -0.26
N LEU A 166 18.43 13.94 0.16
CA LEU A 166 19.61 13.70 -0.68
C LEU A 166 19.71 12.23 -1.08
N LEU A 167 19.51 11.32 -0.14
CA LEU A 167 19.54 9.89 -0.40
C LEU A 167 18.49 9.48 -1.43
N LEU A 168 17.27 10.01 -1.34
CA LEU A 168 16.21 9.74 -2.34
C LEU A 168 16.53 10.32 -3.72
N LYS A 169 17.32 11.39 -3.79
CA LYS A 169 17.76 11.99 -5.06
C LYS A 169 18.80 11.15 -5.79
N THR A 170 19.73 10.53 -5.05
CA THR A 170 20.89 9.80 -5.62
C THR A 170 20.52 8.45 -6.23
N ARG A 171 19.32 7.93 -6.02
CA ARG A 171 18.89 6.64 -6.58
C ARG A 171 18.58 6.69 -8.09
N HIS A 172 18.73 7.82 -8.75
CA HIS A 172 18.60 7.96 -10.20
C HIS A 172 19.92 7.78 -10.97
N LEU A 173 20.99 7.46 -10.26
CA LEU A 173 22.28 7.05 -10.81
C LEU A 173 22.44 5.53 -10.68
#